data_ee87aefa7bcc3a9ad350a3bae04312a5
#
_entry.id   ee87aefa7bcc3a9ad350a3bae04312a5
#
_cell.length_a   1.000
_cell.length_b   1.000
_cell.length_c   1.000
_cell.angle_alpha   90.00
_cell.angle_beta   90.00
_cell.angle_gamma   90.00
#
_symmetry.space_group_name_H-M   'P 1'
#
loop_
_entity.id
_entity.type
_entity.pdbx_description
1 polymer ?
#
loop_
_entity_poly.entity_id
_entity_poly.type
_entity_poly.pdbx_seq_one_letter_code
_entity_poly.pdbx_strand_id
1 'polypeptide(L)'
;MSADDPRAFLEQLIVERREEYAVLSRLIGRNSAYIQQFIKRGTPKKLSEDDRRTLAKYFGIDERQLGGLAGSVPFEPQELIPIARYSVSASAGPGALDGLEQPIAQLGFSKGWLEQLSRAKPDELSIIRVEGDSMFPTLNDGDDIMVDRSSASRRVTDGIYVLRRDDALMVKRITVNPSKGSFEVSSDNAAYAKWPDCAPSDIEVLGRVVWAGRRIR
;
A
#
# COMPACT_ATOMS: atom_id res chain seq x y z
N MET A 1 -8.65 -26.20 34.06
CA MET A 1 -8.61 -24.71 34.09
C MET A 1 -8.40 -24.29 32.65
N SER A 2 -9.34 -23.55 32.07
CA SER A 2 -9.30 -23.17 30.65
C SER A 2 -8.15 -22.22 30.42
N ALA A 3 -7.27 -22.51 29.46
CA ALA A 3 -6.12 -21.69 29.07
C ALA A 3 -6.50 -20.32 28.45
N ASP A 4 -7.79 -19.97 28.54
CA ASP A 4 -8.39 -18.82 27.88
C ASP A 4 -8.90 -17.73 28.85
N ASP A 5 -8.62 -17.84 30.18
CA ASP A 5 -9.04 -16.78 31.11
C ASP A 5 -7.92 -15.74 31.29
N PRO A 6 -8.09 -14.51 30.76
CA PRO A 6 -7.11 -13.45 30.86
C PRO A 6 -6.72 -13.08 32.29
N ARG A 7 -7.61 -13.31 33.26
CA ARG A 7 -7.34 -13.03 34.68
C ARG A 7 -6.39 -14.05 35.28
N ALA A 8 -6.67 -15.33 35.03
CA ALA A 8 -5.81 -16.42 35.50
C ALA A 8 -4.41 -16.33 34.88
N PHE A 9 -4.35 -15.98 33.59
CA PHE A 9 -3.07 -15.78 32.90
C PHE A 9 -2.30 -14.57 33.46
N LEU A 10 -2.95 -13.44 33.68
CA LEU A 10 -2.28 -12.27 34.28
C LEU A 10 -1.82 -12.55 35.72
N GLU A 11 -2.60 -13.28 36.52
CA GLU A 11 -2.20 -13.68 37.86
C GLU A 11 -0.95 -14.58 37.83
N GLN A 12 -0.89 -15.54 36.93
CA GLN A 12 0.26 -16.39 36.75
C GLN A 12 1.53 -15.58 36.40
N LEU A 13 1.44 -14.64 35.46
CA LEU A 13 2.55 -13.76 35.11
C LEU A 13 3.03 -12.92 36.29
N ILE A 14 2.12 -12.38 37.10
CA ILE A 14 2.46 -11.59 38.26
C ILE A 14 3.25 -12.42 39.28
N VAL A 15 2.81 -13.66 39.52
CA VAL A 15 3.51 -14.58 40.43
C VAL A 15 4.88 -14.99 39.85
N GLU A 16 4.96 -15.36 38.59
CA GLU A 16 6.21 -15.76 37.93
C GLU A 16 7.27 -14.65 37.91
N ARG A 17 6.83 -13.42 37.65
CA ARG A 17 7.70 -12.23 37.59
C ARG A 17 7.91 -11.55 38.93
N ARG A 18 7.28 -12.05 40.00
CA ARG A 18 7.32 -11.50 41.37
C ARG A 18 6.89 -10.02 41.42
N GLU A 19 5.87 -9.67 40.65
CA GLU A 19 5.32 -8.32 40.59
C GLU A 19 4.28 -8.08 41.66
N GLU A 20 4.03 -6.81 41.98
CA GLU A 20 2.98 -6.41 42.91
C GLU A 20 1.78 -5.84 42.16
N TYR A 21 0.55 -6.21 42.58
CA TYR A 21 -0.69 -5.67 42.01
C TYR A 21 -0.74 -4.14 42.02
N ALA A 22 -0.25 -3.54 43.13
CA ALA A 22 -0.27 -2.10 43.29
C ALA A 22 0.70 -1.36 42.33
N VAL A 23 1.84 -1.97 42.03
CA VAL A 23 2.82 -1.44 41.07
C VAL A 23 2.26 -1.45 39.68
N LEU A 24 1.69 -2.56 39.24
CA LEU A 24 1.06 -2.71 37.92
C LEU A 24 -0.15 -1.79 37.75
N SER A 25 -0.96 -1.64 38.82
CA SER A 25 -2.09 -0.70 38.81
C SER A 25 -1.63 0.74 38.57
N ARG A 26 -0.55 1.16 39.21
CA ARG A 26 0.05 2.49 39.00
C ARG A 26 0.68 2.63 37.61
N LEU A 27 1.31 1.58 37.10
CA LEU A 27 1.89 1.54 35.74
C LEU A 27 0.86 1.91 34.67
N ILE A 28 -0.39 1.41 34.84
CA ILE A 28 -1.49 1.71 33.90
C ILE A 28 -2.31 2.95 34.31
N GLY A 29 -1.82 3.76 35.26
CA GLY A 29 -2.47 5.00 35.69
C GLY A 29 -3.76 4.78 36.49
N ARG A 30 -3.96 3.61 37.14
CA ARG A 30 -5.12 3.28 37.94
C ARG A 30 -4.83 3.32 39.44
N ASN A 31 -5.90 3.27 40.26
CA ASN A 31 -5.73 3.14 41.69
C ASN A 31 -5.02 1.83 42.08
N SER A 32 -4.32 1.80 43.19
CA SER A 32 -3.46 0.66 43.59
C SER A 32 -4.19 -0.68 43.76
N ALA A 33 -5.48 -0.70 43.92
CA ALA A 33 -6.29 -1.91 44.07
C ALA A 33 -6.86 -2.43 42.74
N TYR A 34 -6.68 -1.72 41.62
CA TYR A 34 -7.38 -2.00 40.35
C TYR A 34 -7.06 -3.39 39.79
N ILE A 35 -5.80 -3.76 39.68
CA ILE A 35 -5.38 -5.09 39.17
C ILE A 35 -5.85 -6.19 40.12
N GLN A 36 -5.73 -5.99 41.43
CA GLN A 36 -6.24 -6.94 42.42
C GLN A 36 -7.77 -7.14 42.30
N GLN A 37 -8.52 -6.06 42.12
CA GLN A 37 -9.98 -6.15 41.91
C GLN A 37 -10.32 -6.86 40.60
N PHE A 38 -9.60 -6.57 39.54
CA PHE A 38 -9.77 -7.25 38.26
C PHE A 38 -9.60 -8.76 38.39
N ILE A 39 -8.50 -9.19 39.02
CA ILE A 39 -8.17 -10.62 39.17
C ILE A 39 -9.07 -11.30 40.19
N LYS A 40 -9.19 -10.76 41.42
CA LYS A 40 -9.85 -11.47 42.55
C LYS A 40 -11.36 -11.27 42.60
N ARG A 41 -11.87 -10.14 42.13
CA ARG A 41 -13.32 -9.80 42.20
C ARG A 41 -13.97 -9.80 40.81
N GLY A 42 -13.20 -9.92 39.74
CA GLY A 42 -13.73 -9.89 38.39
C GLY A 42 -14.27 -8.50 37.96
N THR A 43 -13.83 -7.43 38.64
CA THR A 43 -14.26 -6.05 38.36
C THR A 43 -13.03 -5.18 38.05
N PRO A 44 -13.00 -4.54 36.87
CA PRO A 44 -13.99 -4.56 35.79
C PRO A 44 -14.06 -5.93 35.09
N LYS A 45 -15.11 -6.17 34.32
CA LYS A 45 -15.26 -7.44 33.58
C LYS A 45 -14.14 -7.67 32.55
N LYS A 46 -13.63 -6.58 31.94
CA LYS A 46 -12.51 -6.58 30.99
C LYS A 46 -11.61 -5.38 31.28
N LEU A 47 -10.33 -5.53 31.07
CA LEU A 47 -9.39 -4.40 31.04
C LEU A 47 -9.72 -3.48 29.85
N SER A 48 -9.48 -2.19 29.97
CA SER A 48 -9.57 -1.26 28.84
C SER A 48 -8.48 -1.61 27.81
N GLU A 49 -8.62 -1.14 26.59
CA GLU A 49 -7.64 -1.39 25.52
C GLU A 49 -6.27 -0.82 25.91
N ASP A 50 -6.22 0.40 26.43
CA ASP A 50 -4.98 1.05 26.84
C ASP A 50 -4.30 0.32 28.01
N ASP A 51 -5.10 -0.15 29.01
CA ASP A 51 -4.60 -0.93 30.13
C ASP A 51 -3.97 -2.25 29.66
N ARG A 52 -4.65 -2.96 28.73
CA ARG A 52 -4.14 -4.21 28.14
C ARG A 52 -2.86 -4.00 27.38
N ARG A 53 -2.83 -2.99 26.51
CA ARG A 53 -1.66 -2.67 25.67
C ARG A 53 -0.44 -2.33 26.53
N THR A 54 -0.63 -1.55 27.58
CA THR A 54 0.45 -1.18 28.49
C THR A 54 0.99 -2.38 29.24
N LEU A 55 0.10 -3.25 29.77
CA LEU A 55 0.53 -4.46 30.46
C LEU A 55 1.17 -5.47 29.52
N ALA A 56 0.63 -5.65 28.31
CA ALA A 56 1.20 -6.54 27.30
C ALA A 56 2.62 -6.12 26.92
N LYS A 57 2.84 -4.81 26.70
CA LYS A 57 4.15 -4.24 26.44
C LYS A 57 5.12 -4.43 27.62
N TYR A 58 4.66 -4.22 28.85
CA TYR A 58 5.46 -4.38 30.04
C TYR A 58 5.94 -5.83 30.23
N PHE A 59 5.03 -6.80 30.05
CA PHE A 59 5.35 -8.21 30.18
C PHE A 59 6.01 -8.84 28.94
N GLY A 60 6.03 -8.15 27.79
CA GLY A 60 6.52 -8.68 26.52
C GLY A 60 5.66 -9.82 25.97
N ILE A 61 4.34 -9.73 26.14
CA ILE A 61 3.36 -10.75 25.72
C ILE A 61 2.40 -10.19 24.67
N ASP A 62 1.69 -11.11 24.00
CA ASP A 62 0.61 -10.73 23.08
C ASP A 62 -0.62 -10.21 23.87
N GLU A 63 -1.18 -9.07 23.47
CA GLU A 63 -2.35 -8.45 24.09
C GLU A 63 -3.58 -9.39 24.11
N ARG A 64 -3.65 -10.33 23.16
CA ARG A 64 -4.72 -11.36 23.10
C ARG A 64 -4.77 -12.22 24.36
N GLN A 65 -3.62 -12.46 25.00
CA GLN A 65 -3.54 -13.24 26.23
C GLN A 65 -4.19 -12.52 27.43
N LEU A 66 -4.40 -11.20 27.31
CA LEU A 66 -5.11 -10.38 28.29
C LEU A 66 -6.56 -10.08 27.87
N GLY A 67 -7.11 -10.83 26.90
CA GLY A 67 -8.49 -10.69 26.42
C GLY A 67 -8.68 -9.63 25.36
N GLY A 68 -7.63 -9.25 24.64
CA GLY A 68 -7.71 -8.45 23.42
C GLY A 68 -8.43 -9.18 22.28
N LEU A 69 -9.10 -8.43 21.42
CA LEU A 69 -9.73 -9.02 20.22
C LEU A 69 -8.65 -9.59 19.30
N ALA A 70 -8.90 -10.76 18.73
CA ALA A 70 -8.09 -11.28 17.64
C ALA A 70 -8.19 -10.31 16.46
N GLY A 71 -7.14 -9.51 16.23
CA GLY A 71 -7.13 -8.52 15.17
C GLY A 71 -6.51 -7.16 15.52
N SER A 72 -6.24 -6.88 16.80
CA SER A 72 -5.35 -5.75 17.13
C SER A 72 -3.89 -6.19 16.95
N VAL A 73 -3.48 -6.39 15.71
CA VAL A 73 -2.04 -6.31 15.39
C VAL A 73 -1.65 -4.89 15.82
N PRO A 74 -0.63 -4.69 16.67
CA PRO A 74 -0.13 -3.34 16.91
C PRO A 74 0.13 -2.75 15.52
N PHE A 75 -0.51 -1.62 15.21
CA PHE A 75 -0.13 -0.86 14.03
C PHE A 75 1.29 -0.35 14.32
N GLU A 76 2.27 -1.18 13.98
CA GLU A 76 3.63 -0.67 13.87
C GLU A 76 3.62 0.31 12.70
N PRO A 77 4.00 1.56 12.91
CA PRO A 77 4.14 2.51 11.81
C PRO A 77 5.11 1.89 10.81
N GLN A 78 4.57 1.31 9.72
CA GLN A 78 5.41 0.79 8.65
C GLN A 78 6.06 2.01 8.00
N GLU A 79 7.37 1.95 7.83
CA GLU A 79 8.08 2.94 7.04
C GLU A 79 7.48 2.97 5.64
N LEU A 80 6.95 4.14 5.25
CA LEU A 80 6.36 4.33 3.94
C LEU A 80 7.48 4.61 2.93
N ILE A 81 7.45 3.86 1.84
CA ILE A 81 8.35 4.06 0.71
C ILE A 81 7.78 5.19 -0.15
N PRO A 82 8.49 6.31 -0.32
CA PRO A 82 8.04 7.41 -1.15
C PRO A 82 8.21 7.06 -2.63
N ILE A 83 7.12 7.19 -3.41
CA ILE A 83 7.14 7.08 -4.86
C ILE A 83 6.94 8.47 -5.46
N ALA A 84 7.84 8.85 -6.36
CA ALA A 84 7.84 10.15 -7.02
C ALA A 84 6.62 10.31 -7.94
N ARG A 85 5.98 11.48 -7.87
CA ARG A 85 4.85 11.88 -8.71
C ARG A 85 5.27 12.99 -9.65
N TYR A 86 4.96 12.81 -10.92
CA TYR A 86 5.29 13.74 -12.01
C TYR A 86 4.01 14.32 -12.64
N SER A 87 4.11 15.50 -13.27
CA SER A 87 3.04 16.04 -14.09
C SER A 87 3.21 15.60 -15.55
N VAL A 88 2.12 15.23 -16.23
CA VAL A 88 2.16 14.82 -17.64
C VAL A 88 2.44 16.03 -18.54
N SER A 89 1.97 17.23 -18.17
CA SER A 89 2.25 18.46 -18.93
C SER A 89 3.75 18.81 -18.99
N ALA A 90 4.50 18.39 -17.96
CA ALA A 90 5.96 18.48 -17.94
C ALA A 90 6.62 17.33 -18.70
N SER A 91 5.87 16.27 -18.98
CA SER A 91 6.33 15.00 -19.56
C SER A 91 6.27 14.93 -21.09
N ALA A 92 5.78 16.01 -21.75
CA ALA A 92 5.80 16.12 -23.22
C ALA A 92 7.20 16.42 -23.79
N GLY A 93 8.20 16.65 -22.92
CA GLY A 93 9.59 16.78 -23.32
C GLY A 93 10.39 15.47 -23.17
N PRO A 94 11.57 15.33 -23.78
CA PRO A 94 12.38 14.11 -23.74
C PRO A 94 12.95 13.73 -22.36
N GLY A 95 12.55 14.38 -21.28
CA GLY A 95 13.17 14.27 -19.97
C GLY A 95 12.37 13.71 -18.81
N ALA A 96 11.04 13.73 -18.87
CA ALA A 96 10.21 13.50 -17.66
C ALA A 96 10.24 12.07 -17.10
N LEU A 97 10.38 11.08 -17.93
CA LEU A 97 10.54 9.69 -17.49
C LEU A 97 12.01 9.22 -17.56
N ASP A 98 12.91 10.01 -18.13
CA ASP A 98 14.33 9.71 -18.24
C ASP A 98 15.19 10.35 -17.13
N GLY A 99 14.57 10.84 -16.05
CA GLY A 99 15.29 11.26 -14.84
C GLY A 99 15.75 12.72 -14.80
N LEU A 100 15.31 13.59 -15.72
CA LEU A 100 15.68 15.01 -15.77
C LEU A 100 14.62 15.97 -15.22
N GLU A 101 13.39 15.50 -14.94
CA GLU A 101 12.36 16.34 -14.33
C GLU A 101 12.26 16.14 -12.82
N GLN A 102 12.09 17.26 -12.11
CA GLN A 102 11.88 17.20 -10.67
C GLN A 102 10.45 16.71 -10.37
N PRO A 103 10.30 15.77 -9.43
CA PRO A 103 8.99 15.33 -9.00
C PRO A 103 8.22 16.48 -8.35
N ILE A 104 6.96 16.62 -8.68
CA ILE A 104 6.08 17.65 -8.09
C ILE A 104 5.56 17.27 -6.70
N ALA A 105 5.60 15.98 -6.36
CA ALA A 105 5.17 15.44 -5.06
C ALA A 105 5.73 14.02 -4.87
N GLN A 106 5.50 13.48 -3.67
CA GLN A 106 5.75 12.07 -3.35
C GLN A 106 4.52 11.50 -2.65
N LEU A 107 4.18 10.24 -2.94
CA LEU A 107 3.16 9.49 -2.22
C LEU A 107 3.82 8.30 -1.52
N GLY A 108 3.47 8.10 -0.24
CA GLY A 108 4.02 7.03 0.58
C GLY A 108 3.18 5.77 0.51
N PHE A 109 3.82 4.61 0.30
CA PHE A 109 3.17 3.31 0.25
C PHE A 109 3.90 2.31 1.14
N SER A 110 3.17 1.34 1.73
CA SER A 110 3.84 0.28 2.47
C SER A 110 4.58 -0.67 1.53
N LYS A 111 5.73 -1.18 1.98
CA LYS A 111 6.55 -2.11 1.20
C LYS A 111 5.75 -3.33 0.72
N GLY A 112 5.02 -3.98 1.62
CA GLY A 112 4.24 -5.17 1.27
C GLY A 112 3.14 -4.91 0.25
N TRP A 113 2.58 -3.69 0.21
CA TRP A 113 1.60 -3.32 -0.81
C TRP A 113 2.25 -3.11 -2.19
N LEU A 114 3.41 -2.45 -2.25
CA LEU A 114 4.15 -2.29 -3.50
C LEU A 114 4.58 -3.63 -4.10
N GLU A 115 5.05 -4.57 -3.27
CA GLU A 115 5.45 -5.91 -3.70
C GLU A 115 4.29 -6.75 -4.27
N GLN A 116 3.04 -6.45 -3.88
CA GLN A 116 1.85 -7.09 -4.49
C GLN A 116 1.54 -6.53 -5.88
N LEU A 117 1.89 -5.30 -6.17
CA LEU A 117 1.62 -4.65 -7.46
C LEU A 117 2.70 -4.94 -8.49
N SER A 118 3.96 -4.91 -8.08
CA SER A 118 5.10 -5.07 -8.97
C SER A 118 6.32 -5.62 -8.22
N ARG A 119 7.21 -6.26 -8.98
CA ARG A 119 8.55 -6.67 -8.51
C ARG A 119 9.62 -5.61 -8.78
N ALA A 120 9.23 -4.45 -9.32
CA ALA A 120 10.13 -3.34 -9.57
C ALA A 120 10.67 -2.76 -8.25
N LYS A 121 11.86 -2.19 -8.31
CA LYS A 121 12.38 -1.40 -7.19
C LYS A 121 11.64 -0.08 -7.09
N PRO A 122 11.60 0.56 -5.90
CA PRO A 122 10.88 1.83 -5.72
C PRO A 122 11.33 2.96 -6.67
N ASP A 123 12.60 3.00 -7.04
CA ASP A 123 13.17 3.96 -7.98
C ASP A 123 12.76 3.70 -9.45
N GLU A 124 12.31 2.50 -9.74
CA GLU A 124 11.73 2.11 -11.03
C GLU A 124 10.22 2.37 -11.11
N LEU A 125 9.58 2.76 -9.99
CA LEU A 125 8.17 3.12 -9.95
C LEU A 125 8.01 4.63 -10.06
N SER A 126 6.96 5.06 -10.74
CA SER A 126 6.60 6.48 -10.85
C SER A 126 5.09 6.63 -10.82
N ILE A 127 4.61 7.78 -10.32
CA ILE A 127 3.21 8.13 -10.40
C ILE A 127 3.09 9.27 -11.40
N ILE A 128 2.14 9.16 -12.31
CA ILE A 128 1.77 10.22 -13.24
C ILE A 128 0.27 10.45 -13.19
N ARG A 129 -0.14 11.69 -13.49
CA ARG A 129 -1.54 12.04 -13.59
C ARG A 129 -2.03 11.82 -15.01
N VAL A 130 -3.19 11.16 -15.14
CA VAL A 130 -3.88 11.01 -16.43
C VAL A 130 -4.50 12.33 -16.85
N GLU A 131 -4.29 12.72 -18.10
CA GLU A 131 -4.94 13.86 -18.72
C GLU A 131 -5.80 13.41 -19.91
N GLY A 132 -7.02 13.95 -19.99
CA GLY A 132 -7.99 13.61 -21.02
C GLY A 132 -8.77 12.33 -20.74
N ASP A 133 -9.60 11.95 -21.69
CA ASP A 133 -10.60 10.89 -21.57
C ASP A 133 -10.36 9.68 -22.47
N SER A 134 -9.21 9.60 -23.12
CA SER A 134 -8.91 8.54 -24.09
C SER A 134 -8.99 7.13 -23.50
N MET A 135 -8.79 6.97 -22.19
CA MET A 135 -8.83 5.69 -21.49
C MET A 135 -10.11 5.49 -20.67
N PHE A 136 -11.12 6.36 -20.84
CA PHE A 136 -12.43 6.18 -20.23
C PHE A 136 -13.12 4.88 -20.77
N PRO A 137 -13.78 4.08 -19.93
CA PRO A 137 -14.08 4.28 -18.50
C PRO A 137 -13.01 3.72 -17.54
N THR A 138 -11.96 3.09 -18.04
CA THR A 138 -10.94 2.44 -17.20
C THR A 138 -10.16 3.47 -16.38
N LEU A 139 -9.66 4.51 -17.04
CA LEU A 139 -9.00 5.67 -16.41
C LEU A 139 -9.76 6.93 -16.78
N ASN A 140 -9.92 7.82 -15.80
CA ASN A 140 -10.56 9.12 -15.99
C ASN A 140 -9.52 10.24 -15.98
N ASP A 141 -9.91 11.36 -16.55
CA ASP A 141 -9.14 12.60 -16.40
C ASP A 141 -8.91 12.90 -14.91
N GLY A 142 -7.67 13.17 -14.56
CA GLY A 142 -7.26 13.47 -13.20
C GLY A 142 -6.98 12.27 -12.30
N ASP A 143 -7.12 11.03 -12.77
CA ASP A 143 -6.64 9.84 -12.04
C ASP A 143 -5.12 9.87 -11.91
N ASP A 144 -4.59 9.38 -10.79
CA ASP A 144 -3.16 9.13 -10.62
C ASP A 144 -2.90 7.64 -10.94
N ILE A 145 -1.93 7.34 -11.79
CA ILE A 145 -1.53 5.97 -12.14
C ILE A 145 -0.11 5.69 -11.71
N MET A 146 0.14 4.48 -11.19
CA MET A 146 1.49 4.00 -10.91
C MET A 146 2.00 3.22 -12.09
N VAL A 147 3.19 3.60 -12.53
CA VAL A 147 3.88 3.05 -13.71
C VAL A 147 5.12 2.31 -13.25
N ASP A 148 5.20 1.03 -13.60
CA ASP A 148 6.38 0.21 -13.47
C ASP A 148 7.27 0.39 -14.71
N ARG A 149 8.44 0.99 -14.53
CA ARG A 149 9.42 1.29 -15.58
C ARG A 149 10.55 0.27 -15.66
N SER A 150 10.50 -0.79 -14.88
CA SER A 150 11.53 -1.83 -14.90
C SER A 150 11.66 -2.49 -16.27
N SER A 151 12.80 -3.10 -16.52
CA SER A 151 13.04 -3.83 -17.77
C SER A 151 12.08 -4.99 -17.99
N ALA A 152 11.57 -5.58 -16.90
CA ALA A 152 10.58 -6.67 -16.98
C ALA A 152 9.23 -6.17 -17.50
N SER A 153 8.79 -4.97 -17.12
CA SER A 153 7.52 -4.40 -17.58
C SER A 153 7.58 -3.82 -18.99
N ARG A 154 8.78 -3.59 -19.52
CA ARG A 154 8.98 -3.22 -20.93
C ARG A 154 8.83 -4.42 -21.88
N ARG A 155 8.84 -5.65 -21.35
CA ARG A 155 8.44 -6.83 -22.13
C ARG A 155 6.93 -6.83 -22.26
N VAL A 156 6.47 -6.41 -23.42
CA VAL A 156 5.06 -6.16 -23.71
C VAL A 156 4.22 -7.44 -23.64
N THR A 157 3.18 -7.36 -22.84
CA THR A 157 2.06 -8.34 -22.77
C THR A 157 0.77 -7.54 -22.80
N ASP A 158 -0.38 -8.21 -22.82
CA ASP A 158 -1.66 -7.50 -22.71
C ASP A 158 -1.73 -6.65 -21.46
N GLY A 159 -2.11 -5.37 -21.61
CA GLY A 159 -2.18 -4.45 -20.48
C GLY A 159 -2.29 -2.98 -20.88
N ILE A 160 -2.22 -2.10 -19.88
CA ILE A 160 -2.20 -0.65 -20.09
C ILE A 160 -0.76 -0.17 -19.89
N TYR A 161 -0.30 0.67 -20.79
CA TYR A 161 1.08 1.15 -20.83
C TYR A 161 1.15 2.66 -21.03
N VAL A 162 2.21 3.23 -20.51
CA VAL A 162 2.67 4.56 -20.91
C VAL A 162 3.61 4.39 -22.08
N LEU A 163 3.28 5.05 -23.17
CA LEU A 163 3.96 4.99 -24.45
C LEU A 163 4.49 6.37 -24.82
N ARG A 164 5.59 6.41 -25.56
CA ARG A 164 6.04 7.59 -26.28
C ARG A 164 5.96 7.33 -27.77
N ARG A 165 5.38 8.28 -28.49
CA ARG A 165 5.44 8.33 -29.94
C ARG A 165 5.77 9.75 -30.34
N ASP A 166 6.84 9.92 -31.08
CA ASP A 166 7.45 11.21 -31.32
C ASP A 166 7.75 11.89 -29.94
N ASP A 167 7.30 13.12 -29.73
CA ASP A 167 7.47 13.81 -28.44
C ASP A 167 6.23 13.69 -27.52
N ALA A 168 5.22 12.91 -27.91
CA ALA A 168 3.98 12.81 -27.15
C ALA A 168 3.94 11.59 -26.24
N LEU A 169 3.67 11.82 -24.94
CA LEU A 169 3.34 10.76 -23.99
C LEU A 169 1.86 10.43 -24.07
N MET A 170 1.55 9.16 -24.01
CA MET A 170 0.17 8.69 -24.03
C MET A 170 -0.01 7.43 -23.19
N VAL A 171 -1.19 7.30 -22.61
CA VAL A 171 -1.61 6.06 -21.93
C VAL A 171 -2.52 5.29 -22.89
N LYS A 172 -2.19 4.04 -23.20
CA LYS A 172 -2.92 3.20 -24.14
C LYS A 172 -2.98 1.76 -23.65
N ARG A 173 -3.94 1.03 -24.19
CA ARG A 173 -4.02 -0.43 -24.06
C ARG A 173 -3.22 -1.08 -25.16
N ILE A 174 -2.41 -2.05 -24.81
CA ILE A 174 -1.73 -2.92 -25.77
C ILE A 174 -2.35 -4.30 -25.68
N THR A 175 -2.65 -4.88 -26.84
CA THR A 175 -3.00 -6.30 -27.01
C THR A 175 -2.02 -6.92 -27.96
N VAL A 176 -1.32 -7.97 -27.52
CA VAL A 176 -0.29 -8.65 -28.29
C VAL A 176 -0.92 -9.57 -29.33
N ASN A 177 -0.46 -9.48 -30.57
CA ASN A 177 -0.79 -10.45 -31.60
C ASN A 177 0.35 -11.47 -31.75
N PRO A 178 0.25 -12.64 -31.10
CA PRO A 178 1.36 -13.59 -31.06
C PRO A 178 1.66 -14.21 -32.46
N SER A 179 0.67 -14.23 -33.35
CA SER A 179 0.84 -14.81 -34.68
C SER A 179 1.61 -13.90 -35.63
N LYS A 180 1.59 -12.58 -35.39
CA LYS A 180 2.20 -11.59 -36.26
C LYS A 180 3.47 -10.93 -35.65
N GLY A 181 3.73 -11.13 -34.38
CA GLY A 181 4.80 -10.42 -33.67
C GLY A 181 4.58 -8.90 -33.57
N SER A 182 3.31 -8.47 -33.71
CA SER A 182 2.83 -7.09 -33.64
C SER A 182 1.88 -6.90 -32.48
N PHE A 183 1.45 -5.67 -32.21
CA PHE A 183 0.41 -5.38 -31.24
C PHE A 183 -0.66 -4.45 -31.79
N GLU A 184 -1.88 -4.58 -31.26
CA GLU A 184 -2.88 -3.55 -31.35
C GLU A 184 -2.67 -2.55 -30.22
N VAL A 185 -2.58 -1.26 -30.56
CA VAL A 185 -2.58 -0.16 -29.60
C VAL A 185 -3.93 0.52 -29.67
N SER A 186 -4.64 0.58 -28.56
CA SER A 186 -6.00 1.11 -28.52
C SER A 186 -6.22 2.02 -27.31
N SER A 187 -7.19 2.91 -27.45
CA SER A 187 -7.82 3.63 -26.35
C SER A 187 -9.00 2.82 -25.85
N ASP A 188 -9.27 2.87 -24.54
CA ASP A 188 -10.47 2.24 -23.98
C ASP A 188 -11.75 3.04 -24.33
N ASN A 189 -11.62 4.31 -24.60
CA ASN A 189 -12.70 5.15 -25.14
C ASN A 189 -12.88 4.88 -26.63
N ALA A 190 -14.03 4.35 -26.99
CA ALA A 190 -14.39 3.98 -28.38
C ALA A 190 -14.42 5.14 -29.37
N ALA A 191 -14.44 6.40 -28.88
CA ALA A 191 -14.36 7.59 -29.73
C ALA A 191 -12.98 7.79 -30.37
N TYR A 192 -11.95 7.07 -29.89
CA TYR A 192 -10.58 7.19 -30.38
C TYR A 192 -10.23 6.04 -31.33
N ALA A 193 -9.45 6.35 -32.36
CA ALA A 193 -8.99 5.36 -33.32
C ALA A 193 -8.04 4.34 -32.68
N LYS A 194 -8.10 3.11 -33.17
CA LYS A 194 -7.17 2.03 -32.85
C LYS A 194 -6.05 1.98 -33.88
N TRP A 195 -4.89 1.52 -33.44
CA TRP A 195 -3.74 1.27 -34.30
C TRP A 195 -3.50 -0.23 -34.37
N PRO A 196 -4.02 -0.92 -35.37
CA PRO A 196 -3.78 -2.35 -35.55
C PRO A 196 -2.37 -2.57 -36.07
N ASP A 197 -1.81 -3.73 -35.75
CA ASP A 197 -0.56 -4.23 -36.34
C ASP A 197 0.68 -3.30 -36.15
N CYS A 198 0.76 -2.57 -35.01
CA CYS A 198 1.96 -1.81 -34.67
C CYS A 198 3.16 -2.71 -34.50
N ALA A 199 4.29 -2.39 -35.14
CA ALA A 199 5.55 -3.05 -34.86
C ALA A 199 6.16 -2.53 -33.54
N PRO A 200 7.00 -3.34 -32.87
CA PRO A 200 7.71 -2.89 -31.66
C PRO A 200 8.57 -1.63 -31.85
N SER A 201 8.99 -1.37 -33.09
CA SER A 201 9.77 -0.18 -33.46
C SER A 201 8.95 1.10 -33.60
N ASP A 202 7.63 1.00 -33.72
CA ASP A 202 6.75 2.14 -34.02
C ASP A 202 6.40 2.96 -32.77
N ILE A 203 6.66 2.41 -31.58
CA ILE A 203 6.34 3.01 -30.30
C ILE A 203 7.43 2.70 -29.28
N GLU A 204 7.70 3.65 -28.42
CA GLU A 204 8.56 3.44 -27.26
C GLU A 204 7.71 3.14 -26.03
N VAL A 205 7.91 1.95 -25.43
CA VAL A 205 7.24 1.55 -24.19
C VAL A 205 8.04 2.05 -22.99
N LEU A 206 7.50 2.99 -22.24
CA LEU A 206 8.14 3.59 -21.07
C LEU A 206 7.88 2.80 -19.80
N GLY A 207 6.70 2.19 -19.67
CA GLY A 207 6.36 1.36 -18.53
C GLY A 207 4.91 0.88 -18.54
N ARG A 208 4.63 -0.08 -17.66
CA ARG A 208 3.31 -0.68 -17.49
C ARG A 208 2.56 -0.01 -16.35
N VAL A 209 1.28 0.28 -16.56
CA VAL A 209 0.39 0.74 -15.50
C VAL A 209 0.03 -0.44 -14.60
N VAL A 210 0.36 -0.34 -13.31
CA VAL A 210 0.15 -1.41 -12.32
C VAL A 210 -0.90 -1.06 -11.27
N TRP A 211 -1.28 0.23 -11.17
CA TRP A 211 -2.30 0.69 -10.25
C TRP A 211 -2.88 2.03 -10.72
N ALA A 212 -4.13 2.30 -10.32
CA ALA A 212 -4.78 3.59 -10.52
C ALA A 212 -5.51 4.03 -9.25
N GLY A 213 -5.42 5.32 -8.94
CA GLY A 213 -6.12 5.98 -7.84
C GLY A 213 -6.97 7.14 -8.31
N ARG A 214 -8.20 7.24 -7.79
CA ARG A 214 -9.19 8.24 -8.19
C ARG A 214 -9.63 9.08 -7.01
N ARG A 215 -9.73 10.39 -7.23
CA ARG A 215 -10.42 11.29 -6.30
C ARG A 215 -11.91 11.29 -6.60
N ILE A 216 -12.70 10.95 -5.60
CA ILE A 216 -14.16 11.09 -5.67
C ILE A 216 -14.51 12.51 -5.23
N ARG A 217 -15.29 13.21 -6.05
CA ARG A 217 -15.80 14.57 -5.76
C ARG A 217 -17.28 14.52 -5.54
#